data_a8358cf5b2dce3e4e4d3c1d9c9ec20b8
#
_entry.id   a8358cf5b2dce3e4e4d3c1d9c9ec20b8
#
_cell.length_a   1.000
_cell.length_b   1.000
_cell.length_c   1.000
_cell.angle_alpha   90.00
_cell.angle_beta   90.00
_cell.angle_gamma   90.00
#
_symmetry.space_group_name_H-M   'P 1'
#
loop_
_entity.id
_entity.type
_entity.pdbx_description
1 polymer ?
#
loop_
_entity_poly.entity_id
_entity_poly.type
_entity_poly.pdbx_seq_one_letter_code
_entity_poly.pdbx_strand_id
1 'polypeptide(L)'
;LTLADSEPFVGRACNRVRRAEFPKFIRALDERGMLAAVRRALGPHAGFFGIRKSWDESRGVWILRLVMDRRPRNAEERKLVPSEDTVPHGSCFTDIVLEPGYILRVWSTDLPQYYYRMKVSDERAQSNVFTEPLDAREFDDTQAVQRLMEREGLTAEDDLGGVCFALSTM
;
A
#
# COMPACT_ATOMS: atom_id res chain seq x y z
N LEU A 1 -3.36 8.98 -27.79
CA LEU A 1 -4.42 9.03 -26.76
C LEU A 1 -3.96 9.99 -25.68
N THR A 2 -4.30 11.26 -25.83
CA THR A 2 -4.19 12.25 -24.76
C THR A 2 -5.06 11.78 -23.62
N LEU A 3 -4.47 11.41 -22.50
CA LEU A 3 -5.18 11.25 -21.24
C LEU A 3 -5.82 12.63 -20.95
N ALA A 4 -7.12 12.72 -21.19
CA ALA A 4 -7.89 13.89 -20.83
C ALA A 4 -7.58 14.20 -19.36
N ASP A 5 -7.36 15.47 -19.06
CA ASP A 5 -7.24 15.99 -17.70
C ASP A 5 -8.48 15.54 -16.93
N SER A 6 -8.36 14.40 -16.25
CA SER A 6 -9.43 13.92 -15.39
C SER A 6 -9.57 14.93 -14.28
N GLU A 7 -10.78 15.44 -14.10
CA GLU A 7 -11.09 16.34 -12.98
C GLU A 7 -10.53 15.75 -11.66
N PRO A 8 -9.97 16.61 -10.81
CA PRO A 8 -9.42 16.14 -9.55
C PRO A 8 -10.49 15.39 -8.76
N PHE A 9 -10.16 14.21 -8.25
CA PHE A 9 -11.08 13.42 -7.45
C PHE A 9 -11.48 14.19 -6.20
N VAL A 10 -12.75 14.60 -6.14
CA VAL A 10 -13.34 15.25 -4.97
C VAL A 10 -14.20 14.21 -4.26
N GLY A 11 -13.69 13.58 -3.23
CA GLY A 11 -14.44 12.58 -2.49
C GLY A 11 -13.63 11.93 -1.37
N ARG A 12 -14.32 11.09 -0.59
CA ARG A 12 -13.66 10.27 0.42
C ARG A 12 -13.21 8.94 -0.18
N ALA A 13 -12.11 8.39 0.37
CA ALA A 13 -11.67 7.04 0.01
C ALA A 13 -12.77 6.02 0.33
N CYS A 14 -12.88 5.00 -0.53
CA CYS A 14 -13.77 3.88 -0.30
C CYS A 14 -13.21 3.02 0.83
N ASN A 15 -13.88 3.00 1.97
CA ASN A 15 -13.51 2.13 3.08
C ASN A 15 -14.68 1.18 3.39
N ARG A 16 -14.44 -0.12 3.23
CA ARG A 16 -15.42 -1.19 3.53
C ARG A 16 -15.03 -2.03 4.74
N VAL A 17 -13.96 -1.68 5.42
CA VAL A 17 -13.62 -2.28 6.71
C VAL A 17 -14.53 -1.64 7.77
N ARG A 18 -15.31 -2.45 8.46
CA ARG A 18 -16.18 -1.95 9.54
C ARG A 18 -15.34 -1.49 10.72
N ARG A 19 -15.74 -0.40 11.37
CA ARG A 19 -14.98 0.15 12.51
C ARG A 19 -14.71 -0.90 13.61
N ALA A 20 -15.68 -1.75 13.91
CA ALA A 20 -15.53 -2.85 14.87
C ALA A 20 -14.50 -3.92 14.45
N GLU A 21 -14.17 -4.02 13.17
CA GLU A 21 -13.17 -4.95 12.65
C GLU A 21 -11.77 -4.33 12.52
N PHE A 22 -11.63 -3.01 12.73
CA PHE A 22 -10.35 -2.33 12.61
C PHE A 22 -9.26 -2.94 13.48
N PRO A 23 -9.48 -3.28 14.76
CA PRO A 23 -8.42 -3.87 15.60
C PRO A 23 -7.89 -5.18 15.02
N LYS A 24 -8.76 -6.05 14.51
CA LYS A 24 -8.35 -7.31 13.86
C LYS A 24 -7.60 -7.05 12.55
N PHE A 25 -8.08 -6.08 11.78
CA PHE A 25 -7.48 -5.71 10.51
C PHE A 25 -6.07 -5.13 10.70
N ILE A 26 -5.89 -4.25 11.69
CA ILE A 26 -4.60 -3.66 12.06
C ILE A 26 -3.62 -4.77 12.44
N ARG A 27 -3.98 -5.68 13.34
CA ARG A 27 -3.12 -6.79 13.74
C ARG A 27 -2.77 -7.71 12.59
N ALA A 28 -3.74 -7.99 11.71
CA ALA A 28 -3.48 -8.82 10.52
C ALA A 28 -2.51 -8.17 9.51
N LEU A 29 -2.47 -6.85 9.42
CA LEU A 29 -1.46 -6.12 8.63
C LEU A 29 -0.10 -6.12 9.34
N ASP A 30 -0.09 -5.97 10.66
CA ASP A 30 1.13 -5.98 11.47
C ASP A 30 1.85 -7.33 11.39
N GLU A 31 1.12 -8.44 11.59
CA GLU A 31 1.63 -9.81 11.44
C GLU A 31 2.30 -10.07 10.09
N ARG A 32 1.85 -9.37 9.05
CA ARG A 32 2.44 -9.44 7.69
C ARG A 32 3.55 -8.43 7.46
N GLY A 33 3.88 -7.66 8.49
CA GLY A 33 4.86 -6.59 8.40
C GLY A 33 4.47 -5.47 7.44
N MET A 34 3.18 -5.26 7.21
CA MET A 34 2.65 -4.26 6.27
C MET A 34 2.21 -2.98 6.96
N LEU A 35 2.28 -2.92 8.29
CA LEU A 35 1.79 -1.82 9.10
C LEU A 35 2.91 -0.88 9.53
N ALA A 36 2.61 0.40 9.58
CA ALA A 36 3.37 1.42 10.28
C ALA A 36 2.45 2.20 11.23
N ALA A 37 2.97 2.57 12.39
CA ALA A 37 2.35 3.55 13.27
C ALA A 37 3.04 4.90 13.07
N VAL A 38 2.23 5.96 12.96
CA VAL A 38 2.69 7.34 12.73
C VAL A 38 1.90 8.31 13.59
N ARG A 39 2.48 9.46 13.91
CA ARG A 39 1.83 10.46 14.76
C ARG A 39 0.68 11.19 14.07
N ARG A 40 0.78 11.37 12.77
CA ARG A 40 -0.21 12.10 11.98
C ARG A 40 -0.26 11.64 10.55
N ALA A 41 -1.39 11.88 9.91
CA ALA A 41 -1.53 11.74 8.47
C ALA A 41 -0.94 12.97 7.74
N LEU A 42 -0.37 12.73 6.57
CA LEU A 42 -0.06 13.78 5.60
C LEU A 42 -1.15 13.77 4.53
N GLY A 43 -2.21 14.52 4.74
CA GLY A 43 -3.33 14.67 3.81
C GLY A 43 -4.48 13.68 4.04
N PRO A 44 -5.36 13.48 3.05
CA PRO A 44 -6.56 12.66 3.17
C PRO A 44 -6.24 11.20 3.45
N HIS A 45 -7.06 10.58 4.29
CA HIS A 45 -6.91 9.16 4.62
C HIS A 45 -7.23 8.27 3.42
N ALA A 46 -6.47 7.19 3.32
CA ALA A 46 -6.78 6.10 2.42
C ALA A 46 -7.91 5.23 2.96
N GLY A 47 -8.54 4.48 2.07
CA GLY A 47 -9.52 3.46 2.45
C GLY A 47 -9.09 2.07 2.01
N PHE A 48 -9.78 1.06 2.53
CA PHE A 48 -9.55 -0.32 2.14
C PHE A 48 -10.84 -1.03 1.74
N PHE A 49 -10.73 -1.88 0.72
CA PHE A 49 -11.78 -2.81 0.34
C PHE A 49 -11.20 -4.08 -0.27
N GLY A 50 -11.96 -5.16 -0.22
CA GLY A 50 -11.59 -6.44 -0.83
C GLY A 50 -12.29 -6.65 -2.16
N ILE A 51 -11.55 -7.15 -3.14
CA ILE A 51 -12.09 -7.65 -4.42
C ILE A 51 -11.91 -9.17 -4.46
N ARG A 52 -12.96 -9.91 -4.83
CA ARG A 52 -12.87 -11.36 -5.01
C ARG A 52 -11.82 -11.68 -6.07
N LYS A 53 -10.88 -12.56 -5.72
CA LYS A 53 -9.80 -13.01 -6.60
C LYS A 53 -10.02 -14.43 -7.09
N SER A 54 -10.23 -15.36 -6.17
CA SER A 54 -10.45 -16.77 -6.44
C SER A 54 -11.23 -17.42 -5.32
N TRP A 55 -11.84 -18.54 -5.59
CA TRP A 55 -12.46 -19.40 -4.58
C TRP A 55 -11.45 -20.43 -4.09
N ASP A 56 -11.33 -20.58 -2.78
CA ASP A 56 -10.53 -21.64 -2.15
C ASP A 56 -11.48 -22.78 -1.76
N GLU A 57 -11.49 -23.85 -2.57
CA GLU A 57 -12.34 -25.00 -2.35
C GLU A 57 -12.02 -25.73 -1.04
N SER A 58 -10.74 -25.76 -0.65
CA SER A 58 -10.29 -26.48 0.53
C SER A 58 -10.80 -25.83 1.83
N ARG A 59 -11.00 -24.53 1.81
CA ARG A 59 -11.44 -23.73 2.96
C ARG A 59 -12.89 -23.26 2.86
N GLY A 60 -13.50 -23.41 1.69
CA GLY A 60 -14.85 -22.93 1.43
C GLY A 60 -14.99 -21.40 1.53
N VAL A 61 -13.95 -20.64 1.17
CA VAL A 61 -13.92 -19.18 1.31
C VAL A 61 -13.42 -18.47 0.05
N TRP A 62 -13.86 -17.23 -0.13
CA TRP A 62 -13.28 -16.37 -1.17
C TRP A 62 -11.94 -15.81 -0.73
N ILE A 63 -10.92 -16.01 -1.55
CA ILE A 63 -9.67 -15.26 -1.42
C ILE A 63 -9.94 -13.87 -1.98
N LEU A 64 -9.67 -12.87 -1.15
CA LEU A 64 -9.82 -11.47 -1.52
C LEU A 64 -8.46 -10.85 -1.86
N ARG A 65 -8.45 -10.01 -2.89
CA ARG A 65 -7.36 -9.06 -3.10
C ARG A 65 -7.68 -7.82 -2.29
N LEU A 66 -6.78 -7.44 -1.40
CA LEU A 66 -6.87 -6.18 -0.68
C LEU A 66 -6.55 -5.03 -1.65
N VAL A 67 -7.38 -4.02 -1.68
CA VAL A 67 -7.17 -2.81 -2.48
C VAL A 67 -7.14 -1.62 -1.54
N MET A 68 -6.11 -0.81 -1.66
CA MET A 68 -5.98 0.47 -0.97
C MET A 68 -6.46 1.59 -1.89
N ASP A 69 -7.49 2.29 -1.45
CA ASP A 69 -8.03 3.45 -2.17
C ASP A 69 -7.30 4.73 -1.75
N ARG A 70 -6.37 5.15 -2.56
CA ARG A 70 -5.60 6.39 -2.38
C ARG A 70 -6.06 7.52 -3.29
N ARG A 71 -7.19 7.40 -3.98
CA ARG A 71 -7.64 8.42 -4.94
C ARG A 71 -7.65 9.84 -4.37
N PRO A 72 -8.16 10.09 -3.13
CA PRO A 72 -8.11 11.44 -2.54
C PRO A 72 -6.68 11.94 -2.38
N ARG A 73 -5.77 11.09 -1.92
CA ARG A 73 -4.38 11.45 -1.72
C ARG A 73 -3.65 11.65 -3.05
N ASN A 74 -3.89 10.78 -4.01
CA ASN A 74 -3.28 10.88 -5.33
C ASN A 74 -3.66 12.18 -6.06
N ALA A 75 -4.84 12.73 -5.77
CA ALA A 75 -5.27 14.02 -6.34
C ALA A 75 -4.44 15.21 -5.82
N GLU A 76 -3.85 15.09 -4.62
CA GLU A 76 -3.00 16.11 -4.03
C GLU A 76 -1.50 15.90 -4.33
N GLU A 77 -1.12 14.69 -4.73
CA GLU A 77 0.26 14.38 -5.06
C GLU A 77 0.63 14.96 -6.43
N ARG A 78 1.86 15.51 -6.50
CA ARG A 78 2.40 15.95 -7.79
C ARG A 78 2.46 14.76 -8.75
N LYS A 79 1.87 14.91 -9.93
CA LYS A 79 2.02 13.91 -10.99
C LYS A 79 3.50 13.72 -11.27
N LEU A 80 3.97 12.48 -11.17
CA LEU A 80 5.27 12.12 -11.71
C LEU A 80 5.18 12.37 -13.21
N VAL A 81 6.14 13.08 -13.76
CA VAL A 81 6.27 13.15 -15.22
C VAL A 81 6.52 11.72 -15.68
N PRO A 82 5.58 11.11 -16.39
CA PRO A 82 5.79 9.75 -16.81
C PRO A 82 6.95 9.74 -17.78
N SER A 83 7.91 8.92 -17.49
CA SER A 83 8.89 8.50 -18.49
C SER A 83 8.24 7.39 -19.34
N GLU A 84 7.09 7.68 -19.92
CA GLU A 84 6.37 6.73 -20.79
C GLU A 84 7.31 6.21 -21.87
N ASP A 85 8.20 7.08 -22.34
CA ASP A 85 9.22 6.77 -23.34
C ASP A 85 10.33 5.83 -22.80
N THR A 86 10.42 5.64 -21.48
CA THR A 86 11.43 4.77 -20.85
C THR A 86 10.91 3.39 -20.45
N VAL A 87 9.59 3.20 -20.52
CA VAL A 87 9.02 1.87 -20.28
C VAL A 87 9.12 1.05 -21.56
N PRO A 88 9.81 -0.10 -21.56
CA PRO A 88 9.91 -0.95 -22.74
C PRO A 88 8.51 -1.32 -23.23
N HIS A 89 8.20 -0.96 -24.45
CA HIS A 89 6.98 -1.38 -25.12
C HIS A 89 7.23 -2.66 -25.92
N GLY A 90 6.21 -3.49 -26.11
CA GLY A 90 6.33 -4.74 -26.88
C GLY A 90 6.91 -4.55 -28.29
N SER A 91 6.71 -3.37 -28.90
CA SER A 91 7.31 -3.04 -30.20
C SER A 91 8.85 -2.98 -30.16
N CYS A 92 9.49 -2.76 -29.02
CA CYS A 92 10.95 -2.80 -28.92
C CYS A 92 11.53 -4.16 -29.31
N PHE A 93 10.75 -5.24 -29.22
CA PHE A 93 11.16 -6.57 -29.68
C PHE A 93 11.14 -6.71 -31.19
N THR A 94 10.38 -5.90 -31.91
CA THR A 94 10.32 -5.95 -33.39
C THR A 94 11.56 -5.34 -34.04
N ASP A 95 12.31 -4.53 -33.31
CA ASP A 95 13.53 -3.88 -33.79
C ASP A 95 14.78 -4.72 -33.53
N ILE A 96 14.61 -5.90 -32.90
CA ILE A 96 15.72 -6.82 -32.65
C ILE A 96 15.98 -7.65 -33.92
N VAL A 97 17.08 -7.34 -34.59
CA VAL A 97 17.56 -8.11 -35.73
C VAL A 97 18.59 -9.10 -35.22
N LEU A 98 18.36 -10.40 -35.50
CA LEU A 98 19.28 -11.46 -35.13
C LEU A 98 20.09 -11.87 -36.36
N GLU A 99 21.40 -12.03 -36.21
CA GLU A 99 22.24 -12.63 -37.24
C GLU A 99 21.90 -14.13 -37.40
N PRO A 100 22.19 -14.70 -38.60
CA PRO A 100 21.97 -16.13 -38.80
C PRO A 100 22.69 -16.99 -37.76
N GLY A 101 22.00 -17.93 -37.19
CA GLY A 101 22.51 -18.81 -36.14
C GLY A 101 22.32 -18.33 -34.69
N TYR A 102 21.86 -17.10 -34.47
CA TYR A 102 21.50 -16.61 -33.13
C TYR A 102 20.04 -16.83 -32.83
N ILE A 103 19.76 -17.03 -31.54
CA ILE A 103 18.37 -17.13 -31.00
C ILE A 103 18.18 -16.12 -29.86
N LEU A 104 17.04 -15.47 -29.86
CA LEU A 104 16.64 -14.63 -28.73
C LEU A 104 16.04 -15.54 -27.63
N ARG A 105 16.62 -15.47 -26.44
CA ARG A 105 16.05 -16.11 -25.25
C ARG A 105 15.48 -15.03 -24.35
N VAL A 106 14.20 -15.18 -24.01
CA VAL A 106 13.49 -14.26 -23.12
C VAL A 106 13.07 -15.01 -21.86
N TRP A 107 13.35 -14.43 -20.71
CA TRP A 107 12.86 -14.92 -19.42
C TRP A 107 11.91 -13.89 -18.86
N SER A 108 10.81 -14.39 -18.32
CA SER A 108 9.83 -13.58 -17.61
C SER A 108 9.60 -14.19 -16.24
N THR A 109 9.54 -13.35 -15.22
CA THR A 109 9.20 -13.75 -13.85
C THR A 109 8.12 -12.81 -13.32
N ASP A 110 7.07 -13.39 -12.75
CA ASP A 110 6.08 -12.65 -11.96
C ASP A 110 6.49 -12.71 -10.49
N LEU A 111 6.59 -11.54 -9.85
CA LEU A 111 6.86 -11.45 -8.43
C LEU A 111 5.51 -11.44 -7.68
N PRO A 112 5.12 -12.55 -7.05
CA PRO A 112 3.85 -12.60 -6.36
C PRO A 112 3.79 -11.54 -5.26
N GLN A 113 2.68 -10.81 -5.23
CA GLN A 113 2.43 -9.76 -4.24
C GLN A 113 3.50 -8.65 -4.23
N TYR A 114 4.06 -8.32 -5.38
CA TYR A 114 5.19 -7.40 -5.54
C TYR A 114 5.03 -6.10 -4.74
N TYR A 115 3.91 -5.41 -4.88
CA TYR A 115 3.66 -4.15 -4.19
C TYR A 115 3.68 -4.28 -2.66
N TYR A 116 3.15 -5.38 -2.12
CA TYR A 116 3.15 -5.62 -0.67
C TYR A 116 4.51 -6.02 -0.10
N ARG A 117 5.49 -6.29 -0.95
CA ARG A 117 6.88 -6.58 -0.56
C ARG A 117 7.76 -5.34 -0.56
N MET A 118 7.36 -4.30 -1.27
CA MET A 118 8.14 -3.05 -1.35
C MET A 118 7.81 -2.16 -0.17
N LYS A 119 8.76 -2.01 0.74
CA LYS A 119 8.64 -1.09 1.87
C LYS A 119 8.76 0.35 1.41
N VAL A 120 7.98 1.22 2.00
CA VAL A 120 8.11 2.67 1.86
C VAL A 120 8.82 3.27 3.06
N SER A 121 9.41 4.45 2.89
CA SER A 121 9.97 5.21 4.03
C SER A 121 8.86 5.59 5.01
N ASP A 122 9.23 5.87 6.27
CA ASP A 122 8.28 6.30 7.29
C ASP A 122 7.57 7.61 6.91
N GLU A 123 8.29 8.52 6.25
CA GLU A 123 7.70 9.75 5.71
C GLU A 123 6.63 9.44 4.65
N ARG A 124 6.93 8.53 3.74
CA ARG A 124 5.96 8.10 2.73
C ARG A 124 4.79 7.36 3.35
N ALA A 125 5.01 6.56 4.40
CA ALA A 125 3.94 5.87 5.12
C ALA A 125 2.90 6.85 5.68
N GLN A 126 3.31 8.04 6.14
CA GLN A 126 2.36 9.07 6.61
C GLN A 126 1.35 9.50 5.54
N SER A 127 1.66 9.33 4.27
CA SER A 127 0.72 9.57 3.17
C SER A 127 -0.21 8.37 2.88
N ASN A 128 0.01 7.25 3.54
CA ASN A 128 -0.76 6.02 3.41
C ASN A 128 -1.63 5.74 4.66
N VAL A 129 -1.85 6.75 5.50
CA VAL A 129 -2.69 6.63 6.69
C VAL A 129 -4.13 6.30 6.31
N PHE A 130 -4.73 5.38 7.05
CA PHE A 130 -6.10 4.91 6.82
C PHE A 130 -6.99 4.94 8.07
N THR A 131 -6.44 5.36 9.21
CA THR A 131 -7.22 5.52 10.46
C THR A 131 -7.18 6.94 10.95
N GLU A 132 -8.25 7.37 11.62
CA GLU A 132 -8.16 8.46 12.56
C GLU A 132 -7.20 8.08 13.71
N PRO A 133 -6.76 9.03 14.53
CA PRO A 133 -5.97 8.71 15.70
C PRO A 133 -6.69 7.72 16.62
N LEU A 134 -6.03 6.64 16.98
CA LEU A 134 -6.50 5.62 17.92
C LEU A 134 -5.61 5.61 19.16
N ASP A 135 -6.12 5.16 20.29
CA ASP A 135 -5.31 5.02 21.50
C ASP A 135 -4.22 3.97 21.26
N ALA A 136 -2.97 4.39 21.38
CA ALA A 136 -1.82 3.52 21.14
C ALA A 136 -1.79 2.31 22.10
N ARG A 137 -2.35 2.44 23.31
CA ARG A 137 -2.42 1.37 24.32
C ARG A 137 -3.25 0.17 23.87
N GLU A 138 -4.22 0.39 22.99
CA GLU A 138 -5.00 -0.72 22.41
C GLU A 138 -4.18 -1.60 21.46
N PHE A 139 -2.98 -1.13 21.05
CA PHE A 139 -2.14 -1.74 20.03
C PHE A 139 -0.67 -1.85 20.44
N ASP A 140 -0.39 -1.80 21.72
CA ASP A 140 0.97 -1.91 22.28
C ASP A 140 1.62 -3.27 21.97
N ASP A 141 0.80 -4.30 21.70
CA ASP A 141 1.18 -5.61 21.24
C ASP A 141 1.69 -5.64 19.79
N THR A 142 1.49 -4.56 19.02
CA THR A 142 1.87 -4.51 17.61
C THR A 142 3.32 -4.08 17.42
N GLN A 143 4.01 -4.72 16.46
CA GLN A 143 5.38 -4.32 16.08
C GLN A 143 5.42 -2.88 15.52
N ALA A 144 4.35 -2.42 14.88
CA ALA A 144 4.28 -1.07 14.35
C ALA A 144 4.36 -0.01 15.46
N VAL A 145 3.62 -0.20 16.56
CA VAL A 145 3.67 0.70 17.71
C VAL A 145 5.01 0.60 18.42
N GLN A 146 5.54 -0.60 18.65
CA GLN A 146 6.86 -0.80 19.27
C GLN A 146 7.96 -0.10 18.49
N ARG A 147 7.99 -0.21 17.16
CA ARG A 147 8.96 0.49 16.31
C ARG A 147 8.81 2.02 16.38
N LEU A 148 7.58 2.53 16.53
CA LEU A 148 7.36 3.96 16.74
C LEU A 148 7.95 4.41 18.07
N MET A 149 7.72 3.65 19.16
CA MET A 149 8.28 3.93 20.47
C MET A 149 9.80 3.93 20.46
N GLU A 150 10.42 2.89 19.91
CA GLU A 150 11.87 2.80 19.75
C GLU A 150 12.47 3.99 19.00
N ARG A 151 11.83 4.37 17.89
CA ARG A 151 12.27 5.50 17.07
C ARG A 151 12.22 6.84 17.82
N GLU A 152 11.22 7.00 18.68
CA GLU A 152 11.02 8.22 19.44
C GLU A 152 11.70 8.18 20.82
N GLY A 153 12.35 7.08 21.17
CA GLY A 153 13.04 6.90 22.45
C GLY A 153 12.07 6.82 23.63
N LEU A 154 10.84 6.33 23.38
CA LEU A 154 9.80 6.18 24.40
C LEU A 154 9.82 4.79 25.02
N THR A 155 9.36 4.73 26.26
CA THR A 155 9.22 3.48 27.03
C THR A 155 7.73 3.12 27.19
N ALA A 156 7.45 1.92 27.72
CA ALA A 156 6.09 1.49 27.97
C ALA A 156 5.34 2.34 29.03
N GLU A 157 6.05 3.13 29.80
CA GLU A 157 5.49 4.03 30.83
C GLU A 157 5.08 5.37 30.25
N ASP A 158 5.57 5.72 29.05
CA ASP A 158 5.29 6.98 28.41
C ASP A 158 3.89 6.97 27.76
N ASP A 159 3.17 8.08 27.85
CA ASP A 159 1.89 8.21 27.17
C ASP A 159 2.11 8.52 25.68
N LEU A 160 1.89 7.50 24.87
CA LEU A 160 1.94 7.63 23.41
C LEU A 160 0.80 8.49 22.85
N GLY A 161 -0.31 8.63 23.60
CA GLY A 161 -1.50 9.30 23.09
C GLY A 161 -2.11 8.63 21.86
N GLY A 162 -2.58 9.45 20.93
CA GLY A 162 -3.16 8.96 19.68
C GLY A 162 -2.11 8.62 18.63
N VAL A 163 -2.27 7.47 17.98
CA VAL A 163 -1.49 7.05 16.81
C VAL A 163 -2.37 6.79 15.62
N CYS A 164 -1.88 7.10 14.44
CA CYS A 164 -2.52 6.75 13.18
C CYS A 164 -1.83 5.52 12.60
N PHE A 165 -2.61 4.65 11.97
CA PHE A 165 -2.05 3.49 11.27
C PHE A 165 -2.00 3.72 9.76
N ALA A 166 -0.90 3.29 9.17
CA ALA A 166 -0.59 3.47 7.76
C ALA A 166 -0.10 2.16 7.15
N LEU A 167 -0.27 2.03 5.83
CA LEU A 167 0.37 0.95 5.10
C LEU A 167 1.85 1.29 4.87
N SER A 168 2.75 0.42 5.33
CA SER A 168 4.20 0.56 5.18
C SER A 168 4.73 -0.06 3.89
N THR A 169 3.85 -0.47 2.98
CA THR A 169 4.17 -1.05 1.68
C THR A 169 3.50 -0.28 0.55
N MET A 170 3.95 -0.51 -0.69
CA MET A 170 3.37 0.13 -1.89
C MET A 170 2.07 -0.54 -2.30
#